data_ca36ecdd9d7ce19a5166c6f2cfddc983
#
_entry.id   ca36ecdd9d7ce19a5166c6f2cfddc983
#
_cell.length_a   1.000
_cell.length_b   1.000
_cell.length_c   1.000
_cell.angle_alpha   90.00
_cell.angle_beta   90.00
_cell.angle_gamma   90.00
#
_symmetry.space_group_name_H-M   'P 1'
#
loop_
_entity.id
_entity.type
_entity.pdbx_description
1 polymer ?
#
loop_
_entity_poly.entity_id
_entity_poly.type
_entity_poly.pdbx_seq_one_letter_code
_entity_poly.pdbx_strand_id
1 'polypeptide(L)'
;MTKNRTKIIATVGPSCSDANVLSSMIESGVNCFRVNLSHGTQNEKKSYFDLIKSVADASNKTRPAILADLAGPKVRIRNIDKSFKLSEGQIVTVSSAEKGDAIIPISKGLVFKNHDPDAKIMINDGKVLSLIHISEPTRRLNI
;
A
#
# COMPACT_ATOMS: atom_id res chain seq x y z
N MET A 1 -16.19 19.40 -30.14
CA MET A 1 -15.14 18.86 -29.26
C MET A 1 -15.19 17.33 -29.33
N THR A 2 -14.16 16.69 -29.85
CA THR A 2 -14.08 15.24 -29.93
C THR A 2 -13.97 14.69 -28.51
N LYS A 3 -14.95 13.90 -28.10
CA LYS A 3 -15.00 13.28 -26.78
C LYS A 3 -13.88 12.23 -26.70
N ASN A 4 -12.82 12.49 -25.94
CA ASN A 4 -11.76 11.49 -25.72
C ASN A 4 -12.37 10.18 -25.22
N ARG A 5 -12.17 9.10 -25.98
CA ARG A 5 -12.67 7.77 -25.60
C ARG A 5 -11.87 7.15 -24.46
N THR A 6 -10.57 7.47 -24.37
CA THR A 6 -9.70 7.01 -23.29
C THR A 6 -9.92 7.86 -22.04
N LYS A 7 -10.10 7.22 -20.91
CA LYS A 7 -10.20 7.89 -19.61
C LYS A 7 -8.84 7.91 -18.93
N ILE A 8 -8.48 9.08 -18.39
CA ILE A 8 -7.21 9.29 -17.69
C ILE A 8 -7.47 9.27 -16.19
N ILE A 9 -6.80 8.35 -15.51
CA ILE A 9 -6.78 8.27 -14.04
C ILE A 9 -5.40 8.75 -13.58
N ALA A 10 -5.37 9.81 -12.77
CA ALA A 10 -4.15 10.35 -12.22
C ALA A 10 -4.08 10.11 -10.71
N THR A 11 -2.96 9.56 -10.23
CA THR A 11 -2.75 9.37 -8.80
C THR A 11 -2.22 10.66 -8.18
N VAL A 12 -2.91 11.14 -7.14
CA VAL A 12 -2.47 12.31 -6.37
C VAL A 12 -1.44 11.90 -5.33
N GLY A 13 -0.38 12.67 -5.25
CA GLY A 13 0.73 12.48 -4.33
C GLY A 13 1.52 13.78 -4.14
N PRO A 14 2.63 13.77 -3.40
CA PRO A 14 3.37 14.98 -3.04
C PRO A 14 3.77 15.86 -4.24
N SER A 15 4.07 15.27 -5.39
CA SER A 15 4.46 16.00 -6.60
C SER A 15 3.32 16.74 -7.30
N CYS A 16 2.07 16.49 -6.96
CA CYS A 16 0.89 17.12 -7.56
C CYS A 16 -0.15 17.53 -6.51
N SER A 17 0.26 17.76 -5.28
CA SER A 17 -0.61 18.23 -4.18
C SER A 17 -0.75 19.77 -4.14
N ASP A 18 -0.74 20.40 -5.27
CA ASP A 18 -0.93 21.85 -5.45
C ASP A 18 -2.16 22.12 -6.30
N ALA A 19 -2.93 23.18 -5.94
CA ALA A 19 -4.18 23.52 -6.60
C ALA A 19 -3.99 23.87 -8.09
N ASN A 20 -2.92 24.57 -8.44
CA ASN A 20 -2.65 24.96 -9.81
C ASN A 20 -2.30 23.74 -10.66
N VAL A 21 -1.53 22.79 -10.08
CA VAL A 21 -1.18 21.55 -10.76
C VAL A 21 -2.43 20.72 -11.02
N LEU A 22 -3.30 20.51 -10.00
CA LEU A 22 -4.55 19.77 -10.18
C LEU A 22 -5.49 20.46 -11.19
N SER A 23 -5.57 21.79 -11.16
CA SER A 23 -6.34 22.55 -12.15
C SER A 23 -5.82 22.31 -13.57
N SER A 24 -4.51 22.39 -13.78
CA SER A 24 -3.89 22.12 -15.06
C SER A 24 -4.12 20.68 -15.55
N MET A 25 -4.15 19.72 -14.63
CA MET A 25 -4.48 18.33 -14.95
C MET A 25 -5.94 18.16 -15.39
N ILE A 26 -6.88 18.85 -14.74
CA ILE A 26 -8.29 18.87 -15.16
C ILE A 26 -8.42 19.49 -16.57
N GLU A 27 -7.76 20.62 -16.79
CA GLU A 27 -7.75 21.29 -18.11
C GLU A 27 -7.15 20.40 -19.20
N SER A 28 -6.13 19.61 -18.87
CA SER A 28 -5.49 18.63 -19.75
C SER A 28 -6.34 17.37 -19.99
N GLY A 29 -7.48 17.22 -19.29
CA GLY A 29 -8.44 16.15 -19.55
C GLY A 29 -8.39 14.95 -18.60
N VAL A 30 -7.82 15.12 -17.41
CA VAL A 30 -7.92 14.09 -16.36
C VAL A 30 -9.39 13.89 -15.98
N ASN A 31 -9.82 12.62 -15.96
CA ASN A 31 -11.20 12.23 -15.69
C ASN A 31 -11.41 11.71 -14.27
N CYS A 32 -10.34 11.25 -13.63
CA CYS A 32 -10.42 10.67 -12.28
C CYS A 32 -9.12 10.92 -11.54
N PHE A 33 -9.22 11.36 -10.29
CA PHE A 33 -8.10 11.40 -9.36
C PHE A 33 -8.14 10.21 -8.43
N ARG A 34 -7.06 9.43 -8.39
CA ARG A 34 -6.89 8.32 -7.47
C ARG A 34 -6.11 8.78 -6.23
N VAL A 35 -6.68 8.56 -5.05
CA VAL A 35 -6.01 8.76 -3.76
C VAL A 35 -5.68 7.41 -3.16
N ASN A 36 -4.38 7.11 -3.02
CA ASN A 36 -3.93 5.85 -2.43
C ASN A 36 -3.98 5.92 -0.90
N LEU A 37 -4.91 5.19 -0.29
CA LEU A 37 -5.09 5.17 1.16
C LEU A 37 -4.15 4.23 1.91
N SER A 38 -3.25 3.52 1.20
CA SER A 38 -2.24 2.66 1.81
C SER A 38 -1.05 3.43 2.39
N HIS A 39 -0.87 4.70 2.00
CA HIS A 39 0.26 5.54 2.39
C HIS A 39 -0.21 6.87 2.98
N GLY A 40 0.69 7.52 3.71
CA GLY A 40 0.42 8.82 4.33
C GLY A 40 -0.46 8.78 5.58
N THR A 41 -0.52 9.89 6.27
CA THR A 41 -1.34 10.10 7.46
C THR A 41 -2.82 10.34 7.10
N GLN A 42 -3.71 10.23 8.07
CA GLN A 42 -5.14 10.54 7.86
C GLN A 42 -5.36 12.01 7.45
N ASN A 43 -4.56 12.93 8.00
CA ASN A 43 -4.67 14.34 7.67
C ASN A 43 -4.23 14.63 6.24
N GLU A 44 -3.13 14.03 5.78
CA GLU A 44 -2.69 14.14 4.38
C GLU A 44 -3.73 13.57 3.41
N LYS A 45 -4.29 12.41 3.72
CA LYS A 45 -5.36 11.82 2.89
C LYS A 45 -6.56 12.75 2.80
N LYS A 46 -7.00 13.29 3.93
CA LYS A 46 -8.12 14.23 3.97
C LYS A 46 -7.81 15.50 3.14
N SER A 47 -6.61 16.05 3.29
CA SER A 47 -6.21 17.25 2.52
C SER A 47 -6.23 17.02 1.01
N TYR A 48 -5.86 15.83 0.52
CA TYR A 48 -5.98 15.52 -0.91
C TYR A 48 -7.44 15.51 -1.38
N PHE A 49 -8.35 14.91 -0.61
CA PHE A 49 -9.78 14.92 -0.97
C PHE A 49 -10.34 16.34 -0.99
N ASP A 50 -10.02 17.14 0.01
CA ASP A 50 -10.52 18.51 0.12
C ASP A 50 -9.96 19.39 -1.00
N LEU A 51 -8.68 19.23 -1.33
CA LEU A 51 -8.04 19.94 -2.42
C LEU A 51 -8.65 19.58 -3.80
N ILE A 52 -8.83 18.27 -4.08
CA ILE A 52 -9.44 17.82 -5.34
C ILE A 52 -10.86 18.38 -5.47
N LYS A 53 -11.65 18.36 -4.41
CA LYS A 53 -13.01 18.91 -4.42
C LYS A 53 -13.01 20.40 -4.70
N SER A 54 -12.18 21.16 -3.97
CA SER A 54 -12.07 22.61 -4.13
C SER A 54 -11.71 23.01 -5.57
N VAL A 55 -10.70 22.34 -6.15
CA VAL A 55 -10.27 22.63 -7.52
C VAL A 55 -11.34 22.20 -8.55
N ALA A 56 -11.99 21.04 -8.32
CA ALA A 56 -13.05 20.56 -9.19
C ALA A 56 -14.28 21.47 -9.19
N ASP A 57 -14.64 22.03 -8.02
CA ASP A 57 -15.75 22.96 -7.89
C ASP A 57 -15.46 24.34 -8.52
N ALA A 58 -14.21 24.75 -8.54
CA ALA A 58 -13.76 25.97 -9.20
C ALA A 58 -13.60 25.84 -10.74
N SER A 59 -13.57 24.62 -11.25
CA SER A 59 -13.36 24.35 -12.69
C SER A 59 -14.66 24.48 -13.48
N ASN A 60 -14.57 25.07 -14.66
CA ASN A 60 -15.66 25.08 -15.65
C ASN A 60 -15.75 23.80 -16.49
N LYS A 61 -14.89 22.81 -16.24
CA LYS A 61 -14.88 21.51 -16.93
C LYS A 61 -15.78 20.50 -16.25
N THR A 62 -15.97 19.36 -16.92
CA THR A 62 -16.66 18.22 -16.29
C THR A 62 -15.89 17.81 -15.04
N ARG A 63 -16.57 17.79 -13.90
CA ARG A 63 -16.01 17.40 -12.61
C ARG A 63 -15.37 16.01 -12.68
N PRO A 64 -14.08 15.86 -12.36
CA PRO A 64 -13.44 14.55 -12.33
C PRO A 64 -13.99 13.68 -11.20
N ALA A 65 -14.01 12.37 -11.41
CA ALA A 65 -14.32 11.42 -10.34
C ALA A 65 -13.16 11.35 -9.32
N ILE A 66 -13.46 10.92 -8.11
CA ILE A 66 -12.46 10.61 -7.10
C ILE A 66 -12.52 9.11 -6.81
N LEU A 67 -11.38 8.43 -6.95
CA LEU A 67 -11.20 7.03 -6.65
C LEU A 67 -10.37 6.89 -5.36
N ALA A 68 -11.03 6.45 -4.29
CA ALA A 68 -10.37 6.10 -3.05
C ALA A 68 -9.86 4.65 -3.15
N ASP A 69 -8.55 4.47 -3.29
CA ASP A 69 -7.93 3.14 -3.33
C ASP A 69 -7.65 2.67 -1.90
N LEU A 70 -8.54 1.82 -1.40
CA LEU A 70 -8.50 1.35 -0.02
C LEU A 70 -7.31 0.43 0.22
N ALA A 71 -6.66 0.64 1.37
CA ALA A 71 -5.69 -0.32 1.86
C ALA A 71 -6.40 -1.63 2.20
N GLY A 72 -6.13 -2.68 1.45
CA GLY A 72 -6.55 -4.03 1.81
C GLY A 72 -5.89 -4.51 3.11
N PRO A 73 -6.24 -5.70 3.62
CA PRO A 73 -5.62 -6.29 4.81
C PRO A 73 -4.17 -6.71 4.48
N LYS A 74 -3.27 -5.73 4.38
CA LYS A 74 -1.85 -5.99 4.11
C LYS A 74 -1.14 -6.36 5.40
N VAL A 75 -0.46 -7.50 5.38
CA VAL A 75 0.49 -7.85 6.42
C VAL A 75 1.73 -6.98 6.25
N ARG A 76 2.10 -6.27 7.30
CA ARG A 76 3.27 -5.39 7.32
C ARG A 76 4.25 -5.83 8.39
N ILE A 77 5.53 -5.73 8.06
CA ILE A 77 6.59 -5.82 9.07
C ILE A 77 6.46 -4.60 9.98
N ARG A 78 6.56 -4.80 11.29
CA ARG A 78 6.42 -3.74 12.30
C ARG A 78 7.69 -3.60 13.13
N ASN A 79 7.95 -2.37 13.58
CA ASN A 79 8.91 -2.06 14.64
C ASN A 79 10.30 -2.73 14.47
N ILE A 80 10.87 -2.62 13.29
CA ILE A 80 12.27 -2.97 13.07
C ILE A 80 13.08 -1.69 13.17
N ASP A 81 13.81 -1.53 14.27
CA ASP A 81 14.64 -0.35 14.51
C ASP A 81 15.93 -0.34 13.65
N LYS A 82 16.34 -1.51 13.18
CA LYS A 82 17.53 -1.67 12.35
C LYS A 82 17.29 -2.65 11.21
N SER A 83 17.75 -2.30 10.01
CA SER A 83 17.79 -3.25 8.90
C SER A 83 18.78 -4.40 9.25
N PHE A 84 18.42 -5.62 8.89
CA PHE A 84 19.29 -6.78 8.98
C PHE A 84 19.32 -7.51 7.64
N LYS A 85 20.45 -8.15 7.37
CA LYS A 85 20.62 -8.97 6.16
C LYS A 85 20.12 -10.37 6.41
N LEU A 86 19.40 -10.91 5.44
CA LEU A 86 19.02 -12.31 5.39
C LEU A 86 19.95 -13.04 4.42
N SER A 87 20.35 -14.24 4.77
CA SER A 87 21.17 -15.11 3.92
C SER A 87 20.31 -16.22 3.35
N GLU A 88 20.66 -16.69 2.17
CA GLU A 88 20.02 -17.85 1.57
C GLU A 88 20.14 -19.08 2.48
N GLY A 89 19.03 -19.83 2.63
CA GLY A 89 18.95 -20.96 3.56
C GLY A 89 18.78 -20.60 5.05
N GLN A 90 18.75 -19.32 5.39
CA GLN A 90 18.56 -18.90 6.78
C GLN A 90 17.13 -19.15 7.23
N ILE A 91 16.98 -19.76 8.41
CA ILE A 91 15.69 -19.91 9.07
C ILE A 91 15.42 -18.68 9.93
N VAL A 92 14.28 -18.04 9.70
CA VAL A 92 13.82 -16.89 10.48
C VAL A 92 12.44 -17.13 11.07
N THR A 93 12.18 -16.53 12.20
CA THR A 93 10.87 -16.60 12.86
C THR A 93 10.05 -15.37 12.49
N VAL A 94 8.82 -15.58 12.00
CA VAL A 94 7.84 -14.52 11.76
C VAL A 94 6.73 -14.64 12.80
N SER A 95 6.45 -13.56 13.52
CA SER A 95 5.45 -13.60 14.58
C SER A 95 4.61 -12.31 14.63
N SER A 96 3.34 -12.46 14.94
CA SER A 96 2.44 -11.35 15.28
C SER A 96 2.40 -11.05 16.77
N ALA A 97 3.11 -11.81 17.60
CA ALA A 97 3.22 -11.58 19.04
C ALA A 97 3.96 -10.26 19.32
N GLU A 98 3.55 -9.58 20.40
CA GLU A 98 4.17 -8.31 20.80
C GLU A 98 5.49 -8.52 21.55
N LYS A 99 5.74 -9.71 22.04
CA LYS A 99 6.96 -10.11 22.78
C LYS A 99 7.37 -11.51 22.32
N GLY A 100 8.66 -11.71 22.14
CA GLY A 100 9.27 -13.00 21.79
C GLY A 100 10.48 -12.81 20.89
N ASP A 101 11.20 -13.89 20.63
CA ASP A 101 12.40 -13.94 19.80
C ASP A 101 12.08 -13.87 18.28
N ALA A 102 11.05 -13.12 17.90
CA ALA A 102 10.68 -12.96 16.51
C ALA A 102 11.68 -12.05 15.82
N ILE A 103 12.35 -12.58 14.83
CA ILE A 103 13.27 -11.80 14.01
C ILE A 103 12.49 -10.87 13.07
N ILE A 104 11.30 -11.31 12.60
CA ILE A 104 10.43 -10.50 11.72
C ILE A 104 9.06 -10.32 12.40
N PRO A 105 8.85 -9.21 13.10
CA PRO A 105 7.55 -8.90 13.68
C PRO A 105 6.58 -8.41 12.59
N ILE A 106 5.37 -8.97 12.56
CA ILE A 106 4.34 -8.60 11.59
C ILE A 106 3.09 -8.02 12.25
N SER A 107 2.28 -7.31 11.46
CA SER A 107 1.00 -6.78 11.93
C SER A 107 0.04 -7.91 12.29
N LYS A 108 -0.81 -7.71 13.32
CA LYS A 108 -1.90 -8.63 13.67
C LYS A 108 -2.79 -8.84 12.44
N GLY A 109 -3.27 -10.05 12.23
CA GLY A 109 -4.21 -10.38 11.16
C GLY A 109 -3.74 -11.48 10.22
N LEU A 110 -2.47 -11.86 10.23
CA LEU A 110 -2.07 -13.07 9.54
C LEU A 110 -2.34 -14.29 10.44
N VAL A 111 -3.36 -15.04 10.06
CA VAL A 111 -3.64 -16.32 10.71
C VAL A 111 -3.04 -17.40 9.83
N PHE A 112 -1.92 -17.96 10.27
CA PHE A 112 -1.27 -19.06 9.56
C PHE A 112 -1.94 -20.43 9.85
N LYS A 113 -3.18 -20.45 10.35
CA LYS A 113 -3.93 -21.70 10.57
C LYS A 113 -4.18 -22.37 9.23
N ASN A 114 -3.88 -23.65 9.14
CA ASN A 114 -4.18 -24.53 8.00
C ASN A 114 -3.44 -24.20 6.68
N HIS A 115 -2.20 -23.73 6.74
CA HIS A 115 -1.36 -23.66 5.53
C HIS A 115 -0.55 -24.94 5.36
N ASP A 116 -0.39 -25.34 4.09
CA ASP A 116 0.51 -26.41 3.68
C ASP A 116 1.93 -26.14 4.21
N PRO A 117 2.62 -27.15 4.73
CA PRO A 117 4.03 -27.02 5.13
C PRO A 117 4.94 -26.40 4.07
N ASP A 118 4.64 -26.63 2.79
CA ASP A 118 5.42 -26.12 1.66
C ASP A 118 4.86 -24.80 1.07
N ALA A 119 3.95 -24.14 1.78
CA ALA A 119 3.39 -22.86 1.32
C ALA A 119 4.48 -21.80 1.18
N LYS A 120 4.42 -21.06 0.08
CA LYS A 120 5.37 -19.99 -0.22
C LYS A 120 4.92 -18.68 0.39
N ILE A 121 5.83 -17.96 1.05
CA ILE A 121 5.62 -16.56 1.45
C ILE A 121 6.46 -15.67 0.56
N MET A 122 5.81 -14.71 -0.08
CA MET A 122 6.46 -13.67 -0.86
C MET A 122 6.55 -12.40 -0.02
N ILE A 123 7.75 -11.84 0.09
CA ILE A 123 8.02 -10.59 0.80
C ILE A 123 8.46 -9.54 -0.22
N ASN A 124 8.00 -8.31 -0.06
CA ASN A 124 8.33 -7.19 -0.94
C ASN A 124 8.02 -7.48 -2.41
N ASP A 125 6.76 -7.85 -2.68
CA ASP A 125 6.23 -8.16 -4.02
C ASP A 125 7.02 -9.29 -4.75
N GLY A 126 7.47 -10.27 -3.97
CA GLY A 126 8.17 -11.45 -4.49
C GLY A 126 9.68 -11.28 -4.68
N LYS A 127 10.27 -10.18 -4.23
CA LYS A 127 11.73 -10.00 -4.24
C LYS A 127 12.44 -10.97 -3.30
N VAL A 128 11.76 -11.41 -2.25
CA VAL A 128 12.23 -12.46 -1.35
C VAL A 128 11.17 -13.54 -1.32
N LEU A 129 11.58 -14.77 -1.62
CA LEU A 129 10.73 -15.96 -1.58
C LEU A 129 11.17 -16.84 -0.40
N SER A 130 10.22 -17.27 0.38
CA SER A 130 10.46 -18.15 1.52
C SER A 130 9.49 -19.32 1.55
N LEU A 131 9.92 -20.44 2.10
CA LEU A 131 9.09 -21.61 2.40
C LEU A 131 8.68 -21.60 3.88
N ILE A 132 7.45 -22.03 4.16
CA ILE A 132 6.93 -22.15 5.53
C ILE A 132 7.24 -23.54 6.06
N HIS A 133 8.06 -23.61 7.11
CA HIS A 133 8.17 -24.80 7.95
C HIS A 133 7.35 -24.58 9.22
N ILE A 134 6.39 -25.47 9.48
CA ILE A 134 5.42 -25.31 10.57
C ILE A 134 6.03 -25.80 11.88
N SER A 135 6.09 -24.91 12.89
CA SER A 135 6.09 -25.29 14.31
C SER A 135 5.14 -24.34 15.05
N GLU A 136 4.18 -24.90 15.77
CA GLU A 136 3.28 -24.15 16.66
C GLU A 136 4.03 -23.61 17.89
N PRO A 137 3.71 -22.40 18.41
CA PRO A 137 2.85 -21.32 17.91
C PRO A 137 3.57 -20.27 17.09
N THR A 138 4.85 -20.44 16.86
CA THR A 138 5.71 -19.56 16.08
C THR A 138 6.07 -20.22 14.77
N ARG A 139 6.11 -19.46 13.70
CA ARG A 139 6.45 -19.99 12.37
C ARG A 139 7.87 -19.62 11.98
N ARG A 140 8.62 -20.61 11.54
CA ARG A 140 9.95 -20.44 10.97
C ARG A 140 9.83 -20.37 9.46
N LEU A 141 10.55 -19.44 8.87
CA LEU A 141 10.71 -19.29 7.43
C LEU A 141 12.10 -19.74 7.04
N ASN A 142 12.21 -20.48 5.95
CA ASN A 142 13.48 -20.77 5.30
C ASN A 142 13.60 -19.85 4.08
N ILE A 143 14.59 -18.98 4.06
CA ILE A 143 14.82 -17.97 3.02
C ILE A 143 15.93 -18.41 2.09
#